data_4bc8810d2707716f96bd978d71ba4962
#
_entry.id   4bc8810d2707716f96bd978d71ba4962
#
_cell.length_a   1.000
_cell.length_b   1.000
_cell.length_c   1.000
_cell.angle_alpha   90.00
_cell.angle_beta   90.00
_cell.angle_gamma   90.00
#
_symmetry.space_group_name_H-M   'P 1'
#
loop_
_entity.id
_entity.type
_entity.pdbx_description
1 polymer ?
#
loop_
_entity_poly.entity_id
_entity_poly.type
_entity_poly.pdbx_seq_one_letter_code
_entity_poly.pdbx_strand_id
1 'polypeptide(L)'
;FTNKKIFDELLKKRNEGLDVKIIIDNNRVNKEKPSFTLEDHFEVYRVDVMSERYKNIMHRKFCVIDLEVAMHGTFNWTNAANYNKEHWDVDHNRETAKTFAEEFVKMRRDAELSMLWLDF
;
A
#
# COMPACT_ATOMS: atom_id res chain seq x y z
N PHE A 1 -7.61 -2.59 1.30
CA PHE A 1 -7.89 -1.30 0.62
C PHE A 1 -9.30 -1.34 0.03
N THR A 2 -10.23 -0.70 0.69
CA THR A 2 -11.63 -0.67 0.27
C THR A 2 -12.21 0.75 0.19
N ASN A 3 -11.45 1.76 0.57
CA ASN A 3 -11.91 3.15 0.63
C ASN A 3 -11.93 3.79 -0.76
N LYS A 4 -13.15 3.97 -1.30
CA LYS A 4 -13.32 4.55 -2.64
C LYS A 4 -12.87 6.00 -2.75
N LYS A 5 -13.00 6.78 -1.68
CA LYS A 5 -12.56 8.18 -1.70
C LYS A 5 -11.03 8.28 -1.86
N ILE A 6 -10.30 7.41 -1.17
CA ILE A 6 -8.84 7.33 -1.32
C ILE A 6 -8.48 6.83 -2.71
N PHE A 7 -9.17 5.81 -3.20
CA PHE A 7 -8.98 5.31 -4.56
C PHE A 7 -9.17 6.42 -5.60
N ASP A 8 -10.25 7.20 -5.49
CA ASP A 8 -10.55 8.27 -6.44
C ASP A 8 -9.48 9.37 -6.43
N GLU A 9 -8.94 9.72 -5.25
CA GLU A 9 -7.83 10.67 -5.13
C GLU A 9 -6.53 10.15 -5.74
N LEU A 10 -6.21 8.89 -5.51
CA LEU A 10 -5.03 8.26 -6.11
C LEU A 10 -5.16 8.19 -7.63
N LEU A 11 -6.34 7.88 -8.14
CA LEU A 11 -6.62 7.83 -9.57
C LEU A 11 -6.49 9.21 -10.20
N LYS A 12 -6.97 10.24 -9.53
CA LYS A 12 -6.80 11.63 -9.95
C LYS A 12 -5.31 11.98 -10.05
N LYS A 13 -4.51 11.63 -9.07
CA LYS A 13 -3.06 11.88 -9.07
C LYS A 13 -2.35 11.11 -10.19
N ARG A 14 -2.71 9.87 -10.40
CA ARG A 14 -2.19 9.08 -11.51
C ARG A 14 -2.51 9.72 -12.85
N ASN A 15 -3.72 10.22 -13.04
CA ASN A 15 -4.15 10.90 -14.26
C ASN A 15 -3.44 12.27 -14.46
N GLU A 16 -2.97 12.88 -13.39
CA GLU A 16 -2.12 14.07 -13.43
C GLU A 16 -0.66 13.75 -13.78
N GLY A 17 -0.32 12.48 -13.94
CA GLY A 17 1.02 12.03 -14.34
C GLY A 17 1.90 11.50 -13.21
N LEU A 18 1.36 11.37 -11.98
CA LEU A 18 2.12 10.78 -10.88
C LEU A 18 2.23 9.27 -11.05
N ASP A 19 3.36 8.73 -10.65
CA ASP A 19 3.62 7.31 -10.62
C ASP A 19 3.13 6.75 -9.27
N VAL A 20 2.08 5.95 -9.31
CA VAL A 20 1.46 5.37 -8.11
C VAL A 20 1.71 3.87 -8.07
N LYS A 21 2.38 3.42 -7.02
CA LYS A 21 2.68 2.02 -6.77
C LYS A 21 2.05 1.60 -5.44
N ILE A 22 1.44 0.44 -5.42
CA ILE A 22 0.69 -0.06 -4.26
C ILE A 22 1.17 -1.47 -3.91
N ILE A 23 1.42 -1.69 -2.62
CA ILE A 23 1.60 -3.02 -2.06
C ILE A 23 0.46 -3.27 -1.07
N ILE A 24 -0.30 -4.33 -1.28
CA ILE A 24 -1.41 -4.69 -0.40
C ILE A 24 -1.37 -6.16 -0.02
N ASP A 25 -2.04 -6.47 1.09
CA ASP A 25 -2.25 -7.85 1.51
C ASP A 25 -3.16 -8.56 0.51
N ASN A 26 -2.77 -9.77 0.12
CA ASN A 26 -3.53 -10.63 -0.79
C ASN A 26 -4.65 -11.38 -0.07
N ASN A 27 -5.35 -10.74 0.85
CA ASN A 27 -6.45 -11.34 1.56
C ASN A 27 -7.77 -11.26 0.79
N ARG A 28 -8.76 -12.03 1.25
CA ARG A 28 -10.08 -12.10 0.62
C ARG A 28 -10.79 -10.75 0.57
N VAL A 29 -10.66 -9.96 1.65
CA VAL A 29 -11.31 -8.64 1.74
C VAL A 29 -10.80 -7.70 0.67
N ASN A 30 -9.48 -7.67 0.43
CA ASN A 30 -8.89 -6.83 -0.60
C ASN A 30 -9.21 -7.30 -2.02
N LYS A 31 -9.57 -8.57 -2.19
CA LYS A 31 -9.97 -9.13 -3.50
C LYS A 31 -11.44 -8.92 -3.82
N GLU A 32 -12.33 -9.10 -2.85
CA GLU A 32 -13.78 -9.22 -3.09
C GLU A 32 -14.60 -7.99 -2.69
N LYS A 33 -14.19 -7.25 -1.65
CA LYS A 33 -14.97 -6.12 -1.16
C LYS A 33 -14.88 -4.82 -1.97
N PRO A 34 -13.73 -4.46 -2.57
CA PRO A 34 -13.67 -3.21 -3.34
C PRO A 34 -14.57 -3.25 -4.56
N SER A 35 -15.28 -2.16 -4.83
CA SER A 35 -16.05 -1.95 -6.05
C SER A 35 -15.16 -1.56 -7.24
N PHE A 36 -13.87 -1.55 -7.08
CA PHE A 36 -12.85 -1.15 -8.07
C PHE A 36 -11.73 -2.18 -8.11
N THR A 37 -11.03 -2.25 -9.22
CA THR A 37 -9.85 -3.10 -9.38
C THR A 37 -8.62 -2.22 -9.47
N LEU A 38 -7.72 -2.37 -8.49
CA LEU A 38 -6.50 -1.55 -8.40
C LEU A 38 -5.57 -1.76 -9.60
N GLU A 39 -5.43 -2.99 -10.04
CA GLU A 39 -4.54 -3.38 -11.14
C GLU A 39 -4.91 -2.74 -12.49
N ASP A 40 -6.16 -2.32 -12.66
CA ASP A 40 -6.61 -1.63 -13.87
C ASP A 40 -6.03 -0.21 -13.99
N HIS A 41 -5.55 0.35 -12.88
CA HIS A 41 -5.16 1.75 -12.81
C HIS A 41 -3.75 1.99 -12.28
N PHE A 42 -3.22 1.07 -11.46
CA PHE A 42 -1.95 1.25 -10.76
C PHE A 42 -1.05 0.04 -10.91
N GLU A 43 0.23 0.24 -10.62
CA GLU A 43 1.17 -0.84 -10.42
C GLU A 43 0.93 -1.43 -9.01
N VAL A 44 0.44 -2.66 -8.93
CA VAL A 44 0.01 -3.28 -7.69
C VAL A 44 0.76 -4.58 -7.44
N TYR A 45 1.23 -4.74 -6.22
CA TYR A 45 1.88 -5.96 -5.74
C TYR A 45 1.05 -6.52 -4.59
N ARG A 46 0.59 -7.75 -4.75
CA ARG A 46 -0.16 -8.45 -3.70
C ARG A 46 0.77 -9.38 -2.95
N VAL A 47 0.79 -9.25 -1.63
CA VAL A 47 1.67 -10.02 -0.76
C VAL A 47 0.83 -10.92 0.15
N ASP A 48 1.23 -12.17 0.28
CA ASP A 48 0.59 -13.12 1.19
C ASP A 48 1.18 -12.93 2.60
N VAL A 49 0.41 -12.31 3.48
CA VAL A 49 0.80 -11.99 4.85
C VAL A 49 0.76 -13.21 5.77
N MET A 50 0.14 -14.31 5.33
CA MET A 50 0.10 -15.55 6.11
C MET A 50 1.49 -16.18 6.24
N SER A 51 2.46 -15.80 5.42
CA SER A 51 3.85 -16.17 5.66
C SER A 51 4.40 -15.35 6.83
N GLU A 52 5.06 -16.00 7.78
CA GLU A 52 5.63 -15.33 8.96
C GLU A 52 6.57 -14.19 8.61
N ARG A 53 7.19 -14.24 7.44
CA ARG A 53 8.14 -13.25 6.93
C ARG A 53 7.54 -11.84 6.82
N TYR A 54 6.25 -11.72 6.47
CA TYR A 54 5.60 -10.43 6.23
C TYR A 54 4.59 -10.02 7.30
N LYS A 55 4.31 -10.92 8.25
CA LYS A 55 3.30 -10.71 9.27
C LYS A 55 3.46 -9.40 10.05
N ASN A 56 4.70 -8.99 10.35
CA ASN A 56 4.99 -7.75 11.05
C ASN A 56 5.05 -6.54 10.13
N ILE A 57 5.45 -6.73 8.86
CA ILE A 57 5.65 -5.65 7.90
C ILE A 57 4.30 -5.12 7.40
N MET A 58 3.34 -6.00 7.14
CA MET A 58 2.04 -5.61 6.60
C MET A 58 1.08 -5.01 7.65
N HIS A 59 1.44 -5.02 8.93
CA HIS A 59 0.75 -4.22 9.94
C HIS A 59 1.06 -2.73 9.83
N ARG A 60 2.11 -2.36 9.13
CA ARG A 60 2.47 -0.97 8.88
C ARG A 60 1.62 -0.41 7.75
N LYS A 61 0.96 0.69 8.05
CA LYS A 61 0.20 1.46 7.06
C LYS A 61 1.02 2.71 6.80
N PHE A 62 1.59 2.82 5.61
CA PHE A 62 2.39 3.98 5.27
C PHE A 62 2.27 4.35 3.79
N CYS A 63 2.58 5.59 3.51
CA CYS A 63 2.67 6.12 2.15
C CYS A 63 3.90 7.00 2.06
N VAL A 64 4.65 6.88 0.99
CA VAL A 64 5.81 7.74 0.71
C VAL A 64 5.52 8.60 -0.50
N ILE A 65 5.72 9.90 -0.37
CA ILE A 65 5.47 10.88 -1.42
C ILE A 65 6.79 11.53 -1.79
N ASP A 66 7.21 11.35 -3.04
CA ASP A 66 8.39 11.99 -3.66
C ASP A 66 9.70 11.79 -2.89
N LEU A 67 9.80 10.75 -2.08
CA LEU A 67 10.97 10.50 -1.20
C LEU A 67 11.26 11.67 -0.23
N GLU A 68 10.26 12.47 0.06
CA GLU A 68 10.38 13.66 0.94
C GLU A 68 9.43 13.59 2.13
N VAL A 69 8.26 12.96 1.94
CA VAL A 69 7.22 12.89 2.96
C VAL A 69 6.84 11.45 3.20
N ALA A 70 6.79 11.05 4.46
CA ALA A 70 6.23 9.78 4.88
C ALA A 70 4.96 10.00 5.70
N MET A 71 3.90 9.34 5.33
CA MET A 71 2.67 9.27 6.10
C MET A 71 2.56 7.86 6.66
N HIS A 72 2.34 7.75 7.96
CA HIS A 72 2.24 6.46 8.63
C HIS A 72 1.33 6.53 9.85
N GLY A 73 0.83 5.39 10.27
CA GLY A 73 -0.07 5.34 11.43
C GLY A 73 -0.92 4.09 11.45
N THR A 74 -2.01 4.17 12.19
CA THR A 74 -2.94 3.05 12.39
C THR A 74 -4.12 3.05 11.40
N PHE A 75 -4.27 4.12 10.61
CA PHE A 75 -5.38 4.25 9.66
C PHE A 75 -5.28 3.21 8.54
N ASN A 76 -6.23 2.29 8.50
CA ASN A 76 -6.39 1.38 7.37
C ASN A 76 -7.13 2.09 6.23
N TRP A 77 -6.74 1.81 5.00
CA TRP A 77 -7.38 2.40 3.82
C TRP A 77 -8.67 1.65 3.48
N THR A 78 -9.55 1.57 4.48
CA THR A 78 -10.85 0.91 4.41
C THR A 78 -11.95 1.89 4.80
N ASN A 79 -13.19 1.61 4.40
CA ASN A 79 -14.33 2.45 4.81
C ASN A 79 -14.55 2.41 6.33
N ALA A 80 -14.30 1.26 6.96
CA ALA A 80 -14.46 1.11 8.41
C ALA A 80 -13.51 2.02 9.20
N ALA A 81 -12.31 2.28 8.70
CA ALA A 81 -11.33 3.13 9.37
C ALA A 81 -11.79 4.58 9.51
N ASN A 82 -12.72 5.05 8.66
CA ASN A 82 -13.28 6.40 8.77
C ASN A 82 -14.06 6.62 10.05
N TYR A 83 -14.51 5.54 10.70
CA TYR A 83 -15.34 5.57 11.91
C TYR A 83 -14.57 5.16 13.16
N ASN A 84 -13.33 4.71 13.02
CA ASN A 84 -12.47 4.32 14.13
C ASN A 84 -11.65 5.51 14.64
N LYS A 85 -11.24 5.45 15.91
CA LYS A 85 -10.27 6.40 16.46
C LYS A 85 -8.88 6.02 16.01
N GLU A 86 -8.51 6.44 14.81
CA GLU A 86 -7.21 6.18 14.23
C GLU A 86 -6.35 7.43 14.22
N HIS A 87 -5.04 7.27 14.13
CA HIS A 87 -4.13 8.39 13.94
C HIS A 87 -3.30 8.22 12.69
N TRP A 88 -2.77 9.33 12.21
CA TRP A 88 -1.98 9.40 11.00
C TRP A 88 -0.89 10.46 11.16
N ASP A 89 0.35 10.02 11.19
CA ASP A 89 1.49 10.91 11.30
C ASP A 89 2.02 11.27 9.91
N VAL A 90 2.34 12.54 9.72
CA VAL A 90 2.93 13.03 8.46
C VAL A 90 4.29 13.62 8.77
N ASP A 91 5.34 12.98 8.28
CA ASP A 91 6.72 13.38 8.47
C ASP A 91 7.30 14.00 7.20
N HIS A 92 7.60 15.29 7.25
CA HIS A 92 8.33 15.99 6.20
C HIS A 92 9.84 15.83 6.39
N ASN A 93 10.30 14.58 6.36
CA ASN A 93 11.69 14.23 6.65
C ASN A 93 12.17 13.22 5.61
N ARG A 94 13.18 13.60 4.84
CA ARG A 94 13.74 12.76 3.77
C ARG A 94 14.35 11.46 4.30
N GLU A 95 14.95 11.48 5.46
CA GLU A 95 15.53 10.29 6.09
C GLU A 95 14.44 9.27 6.42
N THR A 96 13.36 9.72 7.04
CA THR A 96 12.20 8.88 7.36
C THR A 96 11.54 8.35 6.06
N ALA A 97 11.33 9.21 5.08
CA ALA A 97 10.76 8.84 3.79
C ALA A 97 11.63 7.78 3.09
N LYS A 98 12.94 7.95 3.11
CA LYS A 98 13.89 6.99 2.55
C LYS A 98 13.79 5.62 3.23
N THR A 99 13.70 5.60 4.56
CA THR A 99 13.58 4.36 5.33
C THR A 99 12.32 3.59 4.92
N PHE A 100 11.17 4.25 4.83
CA PHE A 100 9.93 3.62 4.37
C PHE A 100 10.00 3.20 2.90
N ALA A 101 10.62 4.00 2.05
CA ALA A 101 10.81 3.65 0.64
C ALA A 101 11.69 2.40 0.46
N GLU A 102 12.73 2.24 1.26
CA GLU A 102 13.58 1.05 1.26
C GLU A 102 12.78 -0.20 1.66
N GLU A 103 11.91 -0.09 2.67
CA GLU A 103 11.00 -1.18 3.05
C GLU A 103 10.03 -1.53 1.91
N PHE A 104 9.50 -0.54 1.24
CA PHE A 104 8.60 -0.72 0.09
C PHE A 104 9.30 -1.48 -1.05
N VAL A 105 10.50 -1.04 -1.42
CA VAL A 105 11.29 -1.68 -2.48
C VAL A 105 11.61 -3.13 -2.14
N LYS A 106 11.95 -3.40 -0.90
CA LYS A 106 12.24 -4.75 -0.42
C LYS A 106 11.00 -5.66 -0.52
N MET A 107 9.84 -5.18 -0.08
CA MET A 107 8.59 -5.93 -0.19
C MET A 107 8.21 -6.17 -1.65
N ARG A 108 8.38 -5.18 -2.51
CA ARG A 108 8.12 -5.31 -3.95
C ARG A 108 8.99 -6.39 -4.58
N ARG A 109 10.29 -6.39 -4.29
CA ARG A 109 11.21 -7.41 -4.79
C ARG A 109 10.79 -8.81 -4.37
N ASP A 110 10.42 -8.97 -3.10
CA ASP A 110 9.99 -10.26 -2.57
C ASP A 110 8.68 -10.73 -3.20
N ALA A 111 7.75 -9.81 -3.45
CA ALA A 111 6.50 -10.11 -4.16
C ALA A 111 6.76 -10.57 -5.60
N GLU A 112 7.64 -9.89 -6.32
CA GLU A 112 8.04 -10.27 -7.69
C GLU A 112 8.68 -11.66 -7.74
N LEU A 113 9.57 -11.96 -6.80
CA LEU A 113 10.21 -13.27 -6.71
C LEU A 113 9.19 -14.38 -6.40
N SER A 114 8.21 -14.11 -5.54
CA SER A 114 7.15 -15.06 -5.25
C SER A 114 6.28 -15.36 -6.47
N MET A 115 6.00 -14.35 -7.29
CA MET A 115 5.26 -14.52 -8.54
C MET A 115 6.03 -15.39 -9.55
N LEU A 116 7.35 -15.28 -9.63
CA LEU A 116 8.18 -16.13 -10.50
C LEU A 116 8.13 -17.60 -10.11
N TRP A 117 8.00 -17.91 -8.82
CA TRP A 117 7.86 -19.29 -8.34
C TRP A 117 6.49 -19.89 -8.65
N LEU A 118 5.46 -19.08 -8.78
CA LEU A 118 4.10 -19.53 -9.10
C LEU A 118 3.93 -19.87 -10.59
N ASP A 119 4.80 -19.40 -11.46
CA ASP A 119 4.79 -19.66 -12.89
C ASP A 119 5.47 -21.00 -13.27
N PHE A 120 5.97 -21.71 -12.31
CA PHE A 120 6.52 -23.04 -12.46
C PHE A 120 5.51 -24.08 -11.98
#